data_223959ca900cd9624cb0f5c936224698
#
_entry.id   223959ca900cd9624cb0f5c936224698
#
_cell.length_a   1.000
_cell.length_b   1.000
_cell.length_c   1.000
_cell.angle_alpha   90.00
_cell.angle_beta   90.00
_cell.angle_gamma   90.00
#
_symmetry.space_group_name_H-M   'P 1'
#
loop_
_entity.id
_entity.type
_entity.pdbx_description
1 polymer ?
#
loop_
_entity_poly.entity_id
_entity_poly.type
_entity_poly.pdbx_seq_one_letter_code
_entity_poly.pdbx_strand_id
1 'polypeptide(L)'
;MRPLIFTLIFALAALGNAQNSDCKCCTENHDAFDFWVGTWEVFNKNETVAGYNNITQIQDNCIIQEHWKSAKGKYTGTSNSFYNAKKKRWEQIWVDNQGGVLHLKGNREGNQMILSTDEETNEKGQVVKHRVTWTKNEDGTVRQYWEVITDGKDIAVAFDGLYKKAE
;
A
#
# COMPACT_ATOMS: atom_id res chain seq x y z
N MET A 1 -22.13 -68.03 20.11
CA MET A 1 -21.46 -67.18 19.10
C MET A 1 -21.70 -65.71 19.47
N ARG A 2 -20.68 -65.03 19.95
CA ARG A 2 -20.74 -63.59 20.31
C ARG A 2 -20.19 -62.76 19.14
N PRO A 3 -20.86 -61.70 18.63
CA PRO A 3 -20.30 -60.87 17.61
C PRO A 3 -19.30 -59.88 18.23
N LEU A 4 -18.08 -59.82 17.68
CA LEU A 4 -17.11 -58.76 17.94
C LEU A 4 -17.51 -57.49 17.16
N ILE A 5 -17.81 -56.42 17.90
CA ILE A 5 -18.04 -55.09 17.34
C ILE A 5 -16.68 -54.42 17.23
N PHE A 6 -16.22 -54.23 15.99
CA PHE A 6 -15.03 -53.41 15.68
C PHE A 6 -15.43 -51.93 15.66
N THR A 7 -15.01 -51.20 16.68
CA THR A 7 -15.21 -49.75 16.74
C THR A 7 -14.07 -49.10 15.94
N LEU A 8 -14.40 -48.55 14.76
CA LEU A 8 -13.47 -47.80 13.90
C LEU A 8 -13.35 -46.40 14.48
N ILE A 9 -12.21 -46.10 15.12
CA ILE A 9 -11.90 -44.73 15.59
C ILE A 9 -11.37 -43.93 14.40
N PHE A 10 -12.17 -43.00 13.89
CA PHE A 10 -11.76 -42.00 12.90
C PHE A 10 -10.94 -40.91 13.63
N ALA A 11 -9.62 -40.91 13.49
CA ALA A 11 -8.76 -39.83 13.93
C ALA A 11 -8.90 -38.68 12.93
N LEU A 12 -9.62 -37.61 13.29
CA LEU A 12 -9.55 -36.33 12.57
C LEU A 12 -8.16 -35.75 12.80
N ALA A 13 -7.31 -35.85 11.79
CA ALA A 13 -6.07 -35.05 11.71
C ALA A 13 -6.46 -33.58 11.45
N ALA A 14 -6.46 -32.77 12.50
CA ALA A 14 -6.50 -31.31 12.35
C ALA A 14 -5.19 -30.86 11.63
N LEU A 15 -5.30 -30.52 10.36
CA LEU A 15 -4.23 -29.81 9.63
C LEU A 15 -4.13 -28.43 10.23
N GLY A 16 -3.36 -28.30 11.31
CA GLY A 16 -2.94 -27.02 11.83
C GLY A 16 -2.08 -26.34 10.78
N ASN A 17 -2.55 -25.22 10.22
CA ASN A 17 -1.67 -24.31 9.49
C ASN A 17 -0.61 -23.86 10.49
N ALA A 18 0.61 -24.39 10.33
CA ALA A 18 1.78 -23.87 11.02
C ALA A 18 2.02 -22.46 10.45
N GLN A 19 1.49 -21.42 11.11
CA GLN A 19 1.92 -20.06 10.90
C GLN A 19 3.41 -20.04 11.19
N ASN A 20 4.20 -19.58 10.21
CA ASN A 20 5.64 -19.44 10.35
C ASN A 20 5.91 -18.46 11.51
N SER A 21 6.18 -18.99 12.72
CA SER A 21 6.24 -18.25 13.98
C SER A 21 7.42 -17.27 14.07
N ASP A 22 8.33 -17.25 13.07
CA ASP A 22 9.49 -16.40 13.03
C ASP A 22 9.30 -15.08 12.27
N CYS A 23 8.29 -14.95 11.41
CA CYS A 23 8.03 -13.71 10.68
C CYS A 23 7.23 -12.71 11.52
N LYS A 24 7.90 -11.67 12.01
CA LYS A 24 7.27 -10.63 12.86
C LYS A 24 6.31 -9.72 12.10
N CYS A 25 6.52 -9.59 10.79
CA CYS A 25 5.73 -8.73 9.91
C CYS A 25 4.83 -9.51 8.93
N CYS A 26 4.50 -10.78 9.24
CA CYS A 26 3.56 -11.61 8.48
C CYS A 26 2.22 -11.68 9.24
N THR A 27 1.56 -10.56 9.43
CA THR A 27 0.25 -10.47 10.06
C THR A 27 -0.71 -9.76 9.11
N GLU A 28 -2.01 -9.99 9.27
CA GLU A 28 -3.06 -9.35 8.48
C GLU A 28 -2.88 -7.82 8.34
N ASN A 29 -2.42 -7.16 9.42
CA ASN A 29 -2.15 -5.73 9.38
C ASN A 29 -0.93 -5.37 8.52
N HIS A 30 0.11 -6.21 8.50
CA HIS A 30 1.29 -5.97 7.65
C HIS A 30 0.99 -6.31 6.19
N ASP A 31 0.13 -7.30 5.92
CA ASP A 31 -0.25 -7.73 4.57
C ASP A 31 -1.30 -6.78 3.92
N ALA A 32 -1.82 -5.82 4.71
CA ALA A 32 -2.93 -4.96 4.28
C ALA A 32 -2.62 -4.10 3.04
N PHE A 33 -1.36 -3.84 2.71
CA PHE A 33 -0.94 -3.05 1.56
C PHE A 33 -0.22 -3.87 0.47
N ASP A 34 -0.13 -5.19 0.61
CA ASP A 34 0.56 -6.09 -0.32
C ASP A 34 -0.03 -6.09 -1.72
N PHE A 35 -1.29 -5.67 -1.87
CA PHE A 35 -1.93 -5.55 -3.17
C PHE A 35 -1.22 -4.54 -4.11
N TRP A 36 -0.37 -3.66 -3.57
CA TRP A 36 0.42 -2.70 -4.33
C TRP A 36 1.79 -3.26 -4.75
N VAL A 37 2.25 -4.36 -4.15
CA VAL A 37 3.55 -4.98 -4.48
C VAL A 37 3.59 -5.47 -5.92
N GLY A 38 4.68 -5.14 -6.64
CA GLY A 38 4.94 -5.58 -8.01
C GLY A 38 5.62 -4.56 -8.89
N THR A 39 5.81 -4.92 -10.15
CA THR A 39 6.33 -4.02 -11.19
C THR A 39 5.18 -3.50 -12.03
N TRP A 40 5.12 -2.20 -12.20
CA TRP A 40 3.97 -1.52 -12.76
C TRP A 40 4.35 -0.54 -13.87
N GLU A 41 3.55 -0.53 -14.93
CA GLU A 41 3.43 0.61 -15.82
C GLU A 41 2.22 1.44 -15.37
N VAL A 42 2.40 2.75 -15.25
CA VAL A 42 1.37 3.64 -14.67
C VAL A 42 0.87 4.61 -15.73
N PHE A 43 -0.45 4.70 -15.86
CA PHE A 43 -1.13 5.48 -16.89
C PHE A 43 -1.89 6.66 -16.28
N ASN A 44 -1.83 7.80 -16.94
CA ASN A 44 -2.70 8.95 -16.68
C ASN A 44 -4.14 8.67 -17.14
N LYS A 45 -5.07 9.54 -16.76
CA LYS A 45 -6.48 9.48 -17.21
C LYS A 45 -6.66 9.48 -18.73
N ASN A 46 -5.75 10.09 -19.47
CA ASN A 46 -5.75 10.14 -20.92
C ASN A 46 -5.00 8.97 -21.57
N GLU A 47 -4.79 7.89 -20.82
CA GLU A 47 -4.11 6.66 -21.24
C GLU A 47 -2.65 6.82 -21.68
N THR A 48 -2.03 7.98 -21.44
CA THR A 48 -0.59 8.15 -21.64
C THR A 48 0.19 7.60 -20.46
N VAL A 49 1.37 7.05 -20.72
CA VAL A 49 2.24 6.54 -19.66
C VAL A 49 2.74 7.71 -18.80
N ALA A 50 2.43 7.65 -17.51
CA ALA A 50 2.93 8.57 -16.49
C ALA A 50 4.33 8.20 -16.02
N GLY A 51 4.57 6.91 -15.86
CA GLY A 51 5.85 6.39 -15.38
C GLY A 51 5.83 4.90 -15.11
N TYR A 52 6.89 4.45 -14.47
CA TYR A 52 7.12 3.06 -14.06
C TYR A 52 7.37 3.02 -12.56
N ASN A 53 6.84 2.00 -11.92
CA ASN A 53 6.99 1.86 -10.48
C ASN A 53 7.35 0.42 -10.12
N ASN A 54 8.41 0.24 -9.33
CA ASN A 54 8.78 -1.06 -8.80
C ASN A 54 8.56 -1.04 -7.29
N ILE A 55 7.66 -1.90 -6.83
CA ILE A 55 7.24 -2.01 -5.43
C ILE A 55 7.68 -3.36 -4.91
N THR A 56 8.54 -3.39 -3.91
CA THR A 56 9.11 -4.61 -3.35
C THR A 56 8.90 -4.68 -1.84
N GLN A 57 8.80 -5.90 -1.32
CA GLN A 57 8.86 -6.13 0.11
C GLN A 57 10.32 -6.35 0.52
N ILE A 58 10.75 -5.67 1.57
CA ILE A 58 12.09 -5.80 2.14
C ILE A 58 12.00 -5.96 3.67
N GLN A 59 13.13 -6.25 4.34
CA GLN A 59 13.21 -6.43 5.79
C GLN A 59 12.20 -7.48 6.31
N ASP A 60 12.22 -8.67 5.72
CA ASP A 60 11.32 -9.78 6.09
C ASP A 60 9.82 -9.33 6.09
N ASN A 61 9.40 -8.66 5.01
CA ASN A 61 8.05 -8.11 4.78
C ASN A 61 7.64 -6.94 5.70
N CYS A 62 8.57 -6.39 6.50
CA CYS A 62 8.26 -5.26 7.37
C CYS A 62 8.13 -3.92 6.63
N ILE A 63 8.69 -3.83 5.42
CA ILE A 63 8.67 -2.60 4.61
C ILE A 63 8.24 -2.93 3.19
N ILE A 64 7.31 -2.13 2.65
CA ILE A 64 7.02 -2.03 1.22
C ILE A 64 7.81 -0.83 0.70
N GLN A 65 8.80 -1.10 -0.16
CA GLN A 65 9.66 -0.09 -0.75
C GLN A 65 9.24 0.21 -2.18
N GLU A 66 9.11 1.49 -2.50
CA GLU A 66 8.74 2.00 -3.81
C GLU A 66 9.95 2.64 -4.51
N HIS A 67 10.06 2.38 -5.82
CA HIS A 67 10.97 3.06 -6.72
C HIS A 67 10.21 3.59 -7.94
N TRP A 68 9.86 4.87 -7.91
CA TRP A 68 9.17 5.56 -8.99
C TRP A 68 10.14 6.18 -9.99
N LYS A 69 9.79 6.07 -11.28
CA LYS A 69 10.47 6.76 -12.38
C LYS A 69 9.43 7.32 -13.34
N SER A 70 9.42 8.63 -13.53
CA SER A 70 8.56 9.28 -14.53
C SER A 70 8.91 8.83 -15.95
N ALA A 71 7.91 8.66 -16.81
CA ALA A 71 8.09 8.37 -18.24
C ALA A 71 8.71 9.55 -18.99
N LYS A 72 8.48 10.78 -18.49
CA LYS A 72 8.99 12.01 -19.08
C LYS A 72 9.91 12.73 -18.10
N GLY A 73 11.09 13.15 -18.59
CA GLY A 73 12.04 13.88 -17.76
C GLY A 73 12.87 12.98 -16.83
N LYS A 74 13.40 13.60 -15.77
CA LYS A 74 14.34 12.96 -14.83
C LYS A 74 13.73 12.83 -13.41
N TYR A 75 12.41 13.00 -13.27
CA TYR A 75 11.77 12.93 -11.97
C TYR A 75 11.72 11.49 -11.48
N THR A 76 12.26 11.28 -10.30
CA THR A 76 12.26 9.98 -9.60
C THR A 76 11.97 10.20 -8.13
N GLY A 77 11.47 9.16 -7.46
CA GLY A 77 11.28 9.17 -6.03
C GLY A 77 11.25 7.77 -5.45
N THR A 78 11.41 7.70 -4.16
CA THR A 78 11.32 6.46 -3.41
C THR A 78 10.45 6.65 -2.18
N SER A 79 9.77 5.58 -1.77
CA SER A 79 9.11 5.57 -0.47
C SER A 79 9.37 4.27 0.28
N ASN A 80 9.27 4.37 1.61
CA ASN A 80 9.15 3.22 2.49
C ASN A 80 7.82 3.29 3.21
N SER A 81 7.00 2.27 3.02
CA SER A 81 5.71 2.10 3.70
C SER A 81 5.82 0.95 4.68
N PHE A 82 5.33 1.14 5.91
CA PHE A 82 5.39 0.13 6.97
C PHE A 82 4.22 0.25 7.92
N TYR A 83 3.83 -0.88 8.51
CA TYR A 83 2.83 -0.89 9.58
C TYR A 83 3.48 -0.62 10.93
N ASN A 84 3.14 0.50 11.56
CA ASN A 84 3.58 0.84 12.91
C ASN A 84 2.67 0.15 13.94
N ALA A 85 3.07 -1.02 14.42
CA ALA A 85 2.26 -1.83 15.34
C ALA A 85 1.96 -1.10 16.66
N LYS A 86 2.88 -0.25 17.16
CA LYS A 86 2.66 0.54 18.38
C LYS A 86 1.58 1.59 18.20
N LYS A 87 1.52 2.22 17.02
CA LYS A 87 0.53 3.25 16.67
C LYS A 87 -0.71 2.67 15.97
N LYS A 88 -0.70 1.37 15.64
CA LYS A 88 -1.75 0.65 14.92
C LYS A 88 -2.16 1.34 13.63
N ARG A 89 -1.18 1.77 12.82
CA ARG A 89 -1.40 2.45 11.56
C ARG A 89 -0.26 2.21 10.58
N TRP A 90 -0.55 2.38 9.30
CA TRP A 90 0.44 2.48 8.26
C TRP A 90 1.07 3.88 8.25
N GLU A 91 2.35 3.92 7.97
CA GLU A 91 3.12 5.14 7.73
C GLU A 91 3.90 4.97 6.43
N GLN A 92 3.99 6.05 5.62
CA GLN A 92 4.80 6.09 4.42
C GLN A 92 5.66 7.35 4.45
N ILE A 93 6.94 7.19 4.15
CA ILE A 93 7.86 8.31 3.93
C ILE A 93 8.27 8.28 2.47
N TRP A 94 7.85 9.29 1.73
CA TRP A 94 8.23 9.55 0.34
C TRP A 94 9.30 10.61 0.27
N VAL A 95 10.30 10.41 -0.59
CA VAL A 95 11.34 11.41 -0.92
C VAL A 95 11.58 11.36 -2.43
N ASP A 96 11.66 12.54 -3.07
CA ASP A 96 11.96 12.65 -4.48
C ASP A 96 13.29 13.37 -4.77
N ASN A 97 13.74 13.30 -6.02
CA ASN A 97 15.00 13.89 -6.46
C ASN A 97 14.97 15.42 -6.64
N GLN A 98 13.87 16.07 -6.25
CA GLN A 98 13.75 17.53 -6.17
C GLN A 98 13.76 18.02 -4.71
N GLY A 99 13.91 17.09 -3.75
CA GLY A 99 13.91 17.36 -2.32
C GLY A 99 12.52 17.42 -1.69
N GLY A 100 11.48 17.02 -2.44
CA GLY A 100 10.14 16.87 -1.89
C GLY A 100 10.08 15.72 -0.90
N VAL A 101 9.40 15.93 0.23
CA VAL A 101 9.19 14.93 1.29
C VAL A 101 7.72 14.91 1.70
N LEU A 102 7.15 13.69 1.82
CA LEU A 102 5.83 13.49 2.41
C LEU A 102 5.92 12.43 3.51
N HIS A 103 5.36 12.71 4.66
CA HIS A 103 5.12 11.71 5.71
C HIS A 103 3.62 11.46 5.83
N LEU A 104 3.17 10.38 5.24
CA LEU A 104 1.77 9.98 5.18
C LEU A 104 1.45 8.97 6.27
N LYS A 105 0.23 9.00 6.80
CA LYS A 105 -0.24 8.16 7.91
C LYS A 105 -1.70 7.80 7.68
N GLY A 106 -2.10 6.56 7.99
CA GLY A 106 -3.49 6.11 7.86
C GLY A 106 -3.62 4.60 7.91
N ASN A 107 -4.67 4.08 7.32
CA ASN A 107 -4.96 2.65 7.35
C ASN A 107 -5.70 2.20 6.08
N ARG A 108 -5.89 0.87 6.00
CA ARG A 108 -6.73 0.25 4.99
C ARG A 108 -8.21 0.39 5.38
N GLU A 109 -9.04 0.75 4.41
CA GLU A 109 -10.49 0.81 4.49
C GLU A 109 -11.08 0.04 3.29
N GLY A 110 -11.60 -1.15 3.55
CA GLY A 110 -12.09 -2.05 2.49
C GLY A 110 -11.00 -2.44 1.48
N ASN A 111 -11.18 -2.06 0.21
CA ASN A 111 -10.21 -2.29 -0.87
C ASN A 111 -9.22 -1.12 -1.06
N GLN A 112 -9.22 -0.14 -0.17
CA GLN A 112 -8.39 1.06 -0.27
C GLN A 112 -7.37 1.15 0.87
N MET A 113 -6.14 1.58 0.55
CA MET A 113 -5.20 2.13 1.52
C MET A 113 -5.29 3.65 1.44
N ILE A 114 -5.63 4.32 2.56
CA ILE A 114 -5.82 5.76 2.62
C ILE A 114 -4.83 6.35 3.61
N LEU A 115 -3.88 7.14 3.09
CA LEU A 115 -2.86 7.78 3.91
C LEU A 115 -2.90 9.30 3.71
N SER A 116 -2.66 10.06 4.78
CA SER A 116 -2.62 11.52 4.73
C SER A 116 -1.43 12.08 5.50
N THR A 117 -0.95 13.27 5.10
CA THR A 117 -0.02 14.05 5.93
C THR A 117 -0.74 14.64 7.15
N ASP A 118 0.01 15.14 8.11
CA ASP A 118 -0.52 16.11 9.05
C ASP A 118 -0.90 17.41 8.31
N GLU A 119 -1.69 18.25 8.91
CA GLU A 119 -2.00 19.57 8.38
C GLU A 119 -0.80 20.49 8.59
N GLU A 120 -0.43 21.23 7.54
CA GLU A 120 0.66 22.19 7.57
C GLU A 120 0.17 23.56 7.05
N THR A 121 0.74 24.65 7.57
CA THR A 121 0.42 25.97 7.07
C THR A 121 1.43 26.36 5.99
N ASN A 122 0.96 26.65 4.77
CA ASN A 122 1.79 27.09 3.66
C ASN A 122 2.20 28.58 3.82
N GLU A 123 3.07 29.06 2.93
CA GLU A 123 3.56 30.44 2.93
C GLU A 123 2.45 31.49 2.77
N LYS A 124 1.26 31.10 2.28
CA LYS A 124 0.09 31.98 2.13
C LYS A 124 -0.82 31.98 3.36
N GLY A 125 -0.43 31.25 4.43
CA GLY A 125 -1.22 31.12 5.65
C GLY A 125 -2.40 30.14 5.54
N GLN A 126 -2.48 29.33 4.49
CA GLN A 126 -3.54 28.34 4.28
C GLN A 126 -3.15 27.00 4.90
N VAL A 127 -4.11 26.32 5.49
CA VAL A 127 -3.92 24.94 5.98
C VAL A 127 -3.97 23.97 4.82
N VAL A 128 -2.91 23.19 4.63
CA VAL A 128 -2.77 22.22 3.54
C VAL A 128 -2.56 20.82 4.09
N LYS A 129 -3.23 19.86 3.48
CA LYS A 129 -3.11 18.43 3.78
C LYS A 129 -3.05 17.64 2.48
N HIS A 130 -2.14 16.70 2.38
CA HIS A 130 -2.11 15.72 1.30
C HIS A 130 -2.87 14.46 1.72
N ARG A 131 -3.64 13.88 0.80
CA ARG A 131 -4.27 12.57 0.96
C ARG A 131 -4.00 11.74 -0.27
N VAL A 132 -3.48 10.53 -0.06
CA VAL A 132 -3.24 9.55 -1.13
C VAL A 132 -4.07 8.32 -0.84
N THR A 133 -4.82 7.89 -1.85
CA THR A 133 -5.68 6.70 -1.80
C THR A 133 -5.22 5.72 -2.88
N TRP A 134 -4.83 4.52 -2.48
CA TRP A 134 -4.58 3.40 -3.39
C TRP A 134 -5.79 2.46 -3.34
N THR A 135 -6.45 2.29 -4.48
CA THR A 135 -7.62 1.40 -4.61
C THR A 135 -7.21 0.13 -5.35
N LYS A 136 -7.38 -1.02 -4.70
CA LYS A 136 -7.26 -2.33 -5.35
C LYS A 136 -8.51 -2.58 -6.18
N ASN A 137 -8.38 -2.65 -7.51
CA ASN A 137 -9.48 -2.97 -8.41
C ASN A 137 -9.65 -4.49 -8.57
N GLU A 138 -10.85 -4.94 -8.98
CA GLU A 138 -11.17 -6.36 -9.17
C GLU A 138 -10.37 -7.00 -10.31
N ASP A 139 -9.98 -6.21 -11.33
CA ASP A 139 -9.17 -6.63 -12.47
C ASP A 139 -7.66 -6.74 -12.16
N GLY A 140 -7.26 -6.56 -10.90
CA GLY A 140 -5.88 -6.62 -10.44
C GLY A 140 -5.08 -5.35 -10.68
N THR A 141 -5.66 -4.31 -11.27
CA THR A 141 -5.04 -2.98 -11.35
C THR A 141 -5.13 -2.26 -10.00
N VAL A 142 -4.29 -1.24 -9.81
CA VAL A 142 -4.37 -0.36 -8.64
C VAL A 142 -4.49 1.08 -9.12
N ARG A 143 -5.45 1.85 -8.60
CA ARG A 143 -5.53 3.29 -8.84
C ARG A 143 -4.91 4.02 -7.66
N GLN A 144 -3.94 4.90 -7.93
CA GLN A 144 -3.43 5.87 -6.96
C GLN A 144 -4.05 7.24 -7.26
N TYR A 145 -4.69 7.80 -6.25
CA TYR A 145 -5.33 9.11 -6.33
C TYR A 145 -4.80 10.01 -5.22
N TRP A 146 -4.06 11.05 -5.61
CA TRP A 146 -3.43 11.99 -4.69
C TRP A 146 -4.09 13.35 -4.78
N GLU A 147 -4.59 13.82 -3.65
CA GLU A 147 -5.29 15.09 -3.46
C GLU A 147 -4.49 16.02 -2.55
N VAL A 148 -4.52 17.29 -2.88
CA VAL A 148 -4.09 18.39 -2.02
C VAL A 148 -5.34 19.11 -1.54
N ILE A 149 -5.59 19.09 -0.25
CA ILE A 149 -6.77 19.66 0.40
C ILE A 149 -6.33 20.94 1.09
N THR A 150 -6.92 22.08 0.70
CA THR A 150 -6.62 23.41 1.24
C THR A 150 -7.81 23.92 2.05
N ASP A 151 -7.55 24.39 3.27
CA ASP A 151 -8.55 24.91 4.22
C ASP A 151 -9.74 23.96 4.45
N GLY A 152 -9.46 22.65 4.35
CA GLY A 152 -10.41 21.56 4.58
C GLY A 152 -11.52 21.39 3.51
N LYS A 153 -11.51 22.18 2.45
CA LYS A 153 -12.59 22.21 1.45
C LYS A 153 -12.15 22.28 -0.01
N ASP A 154 -11.09 23.01 -0.33
CA ASP A 154 -10.62 23.16 -1.69
C ASP A 154 -9.72 21.98 -2.05
N ILE A 155 -10.13 21.16 -3.03
CA ILE A 155 -9.42 19.93 -3.41
C ILE A 155 -8.83 20.10 -4.80
N ALA A 156 -7.50 19.95 -4.89
CA ALA A 156 -6.77 19.84 -6.13
C ALA A 156 -6.21 18.42 -6.31
N VAL A 157 -6.34 17.86 -7.51
CA VAL A 157 -5.75 16.55 -7.83
C VAL A 157 -4.29 16.75 -8.22
N ALA A 158 -3.39 16.24 -7.39
CA ALA A 158 -1.94 16.26 -7.66
C ALA A 158 -1.52 15.11 -8.59
N PHE A 159 -2.15 13.94 -8.43
CA PHE A 159 -1.89 12.76 -9.26
C PHE A 159 -3.12 11.85 -9.34
N ASP A 160 -3.36 11.26 -10.51
CA ASP A 160 -4.37 10.23 -10.72
C ASP A 160 -3.82 9.21 -11.72
N GLY A 161 -3.31 8.11 -11.20
CA GLY A 161 -2.60 7.10 -11.97
C GLY A 161 -3.20 5.72 -11.84
N LEU A 162 -3.37 5.03 -12.97
CA LEU A 162 -3.78 3.64 -13.03
C LEU A 162 -2.56 2.74 -13.23
N TYR A 163 -2.28 1.93 -12.25
CA TYR A 163 -1.19 0.95 -12.20
C TYR A 163 -1.64 -0.34 -12.88
N LYS A 164 -0.98 -0.73 -13.96
CA LYS A 164 -1.15 -2.02 -14.63
C LYS A 164 0.13 -2.82 -14.47
N LYS A 165 0.01 -4.13 -14.22
CA LYS A 165 1.19 -5.00 -14.11
C LYS A 165 2.01 -4.90 -15.39
N ALA A 166 3.33 -4.65 -15.25
CA ALA A 166 4.25 -4.75 -16.37
C ALA A 166 4.39 -6.22 -16.78
N GLU A 167 4.44 -6.47 -18.09
CA GLU A 167 4.68 -7.80 -18.67
C GLU A 167 6.13 -8.24 -18.50
#